data_f5279faa4bda8c24d286cdc6e915406d
#
_entry.id   f5279faa4bda8c24d286cdc6e915406d
#
_cell.length_a   1.000
_cell.length_b   1.000
_cell.length_c   1.000
_cell.angle_alpha   90.00
_cell.angle_beta   90.00
_cell.angle_gamma   90.00
#
_symmetry.space_group_name_H-M   'P 1'
#
loop_
_entity.id
_entity.type
_entity.pdbx_description
1 polymer ?
#
loop_
_entity_poly.entity_id
_entity_poly.type
_entity_poly.pdbx_seq_one_letter_code
_entity_poly.pdbx_strand_id
1 'polypeptide(L)'
;PEQDIIIKAAAVADYRPVHVSSEKVKKSDGELEIPMERTDDILKYLGEHKREGQFLCGFSMETENMLENSRRKLEKKNLDMIVANNLKTAGAGFGTDTNVVTILTEDETEELPVMSKEEVAQKILDQILSRIQQNG
;
A
#
# COMPACT_ATOMS: atom_id res chain seq x y z
N PRO A 1 7.12 -11.04 12.54
CA PRO A 1 5.69 -11.13 12.83
C PRO A 1 5.19 -12.58 12.82
N GLU A 2 4.28 -12.90 13.71
CA GLU A 2 3.80 -14.27 13.88
C GLU A 2 2.50 -14.54 13.10
N GLN A 3 1.90 -13.50 12.55
CA GLN A 3 0.65 -13.61 11.82
C GLN A 3 0.81 -14.38 10.50
N ASP A 4 -0.22 -15.12 10.12
CA ASP A 4 -0.23 -15.89 8.86
C ASP A 4 -0.58 -14.99 7.67
N ILE A 5 -1.39 -13.97 7.89
CA ILE A 5 -1.83 -13.02 6.88
C ILE A 5 -1.55 -11.61 7.38
N ILE A 6 -0.83 -10.82 6.58
CA ILE A 6 -0.55 -9.42 6.91
C ILE A 6 -1.02 -8.56 5.74
N ILE A 7 -1.92 -7.62 6.02
CA ILE A 7 -2.42 -6.65 5.06
C ILE A 7 -2.00 -5.26 5.53
N LYS A 8 -1.09 -4.63 4.81
CA LYS A 8 -0.58 -3.31 5.18
C LYS A 8 -1.25 -2.28 4.28
N ALA A 9 -2.29 -1.62 4.81
CA ALA A 9 -3.07 -0.62 4.11
C ALA A 9 -2.78 0.82 4.56
N ALA A 10 -2.02 1.00 5.63
CA ALA A 10 -1.72 2.31 6.16
C ALA A 10 -0.78 3.08 5.23
N ALA A 11 -1.08 4.37 5.03
CA ALA A 11 -0.22 5.28 4.30
C ALA A 11 0.85 5.82 5.26
N VAL A 12 2.09 5.40 5.06
CA VAL A 12 3.23 5.88 5.84
C VAL A 12 4.04 6.81 4.94
N ALA A 13 4.30 8.02 5.40
CA ALA A 13 5.12 8.98 4.67
C ALA A 13 6.56 8.46 4.53
N ASP A 14 7.18 8.70 3.37
CA ASP A 14 8.55 8.24 3.09
C ASP A 14 9.61 9.02 3.88
N TYR A 15 9.26 10.19 4.37
CA TYR A 15 10.15 11.08 5.09
C TYR A 15 9.52 11.59 6.37
N ARG A 16 10.34 11.84 7.37
CA ARG A 16 9.94 12.44 8.63
C ARG A 16 10.95 13.50 9.06
N PRO A 17 10.54 14.51 9.87
CA PRO A 17 11.51 15.45 10.44
C PRO A 17 12.55 14.75 11.31
N VAL A 18 13.80 15.19 11.22
CA VAL A 18 14.88 14.66 12.07
C VAL A 18 14.62 15.03 13.53
N HIS A 19 14.08 16.23 13.76
CA HIS A 19 13.74 16.71 15.09
C HIS A 19 12.24 16.97 15.20
N VAL A 20 11.63 16.44 16.25
CA VAL A 20 10.23 16.69 16.57
C VAL A 20 10.16 17.71 17.71
N SER A 21 9.47 18.83 17.47
CA SER A 21 9.27 19.85 18.48
C SER A 21 8.13 19.42 19.43
N SER A 22 8.38 19.52 20.75
CA SER A 22 7.35 19.26 21.76
C SER A 22 6.41 20.45 21.97
N GLU A 23 6.76 21.61 21.43
CA GLU A 23 5.97 22.83 21.53
C GLU A 23 5.60 23.34 20.14
N LYS A 24 4.55 24.16 20.09
CA LYS A 24 4.14 24.78 18.85
C LYS A 24 5.23 25.71 18.31
N VAL A 25 5.65 25.45 17.06
CA VAL A 25 6.58 26.32 16.36
C VAL A 25 5.83 27.53 15.85
N LYS A 26 6.23 28.73 16.28
CA LYS A 26 5.61 29.99 15.87
C LYS A 26 6.11 30.37 14.47
N LYS A 27 5.22 30.99 13.69
CA LYS A 27 5.55 31.54 12.38
C LYS A 27 6.58 32.66 12.55
N SER A 28 7.67 32.56 11.79
CA SER A 28 8.72 33.59 11.76
C SER A 28 8.82 34.21 10.37
N ASP A 29 9.44 35.39 10.28
CA ASP A 29 9.74 36.00 9.01
C ASP A 29 10.94 35.27 8.38
N GLY A 30 10.80 34.90 7.11
CA GLY A 30 11.84 34.24 6.34
C GLY A 30 11.52 32.77 6.06
N GLU A 31 12.47 32.12 5.40
CA GLU A 31 12.34 30.70 5.01
C GLU A 31 12.58 29.79 6.21
N LEU A 32 11.73 28.76 6.31
CA LEU A 32 11.90 27.70 7.31
C LEU A 32 12.42 26.45 6.63
N GLU A 33 13.58 25.99 7.05
CA GLU A 33 14.13 24.72 6.58
C GLU A 33 13.90 23.67 7.66
N ILE A 34 13.32 22.54 7.27
CA ILE A 34 13.09 21.41 8.16
C ILE A 34 13.90 20.23 7.62
N PRO A 35 14.99 19.82 8.30
CA PRO A 35 15.73 18.63 7.91
C PRO A 35 14.85 17.40 7.99
N MET A 36 14.88 16.58 6.97
CA MET A 36 14.07 15.37 6.85
C MET A 36 14.98 14.15 6.72
N GLU A 37 14.50 13.03 7.23
CA GLU A 37 15.13 11.73 7.04
C GLU A 37 14.13 10.73 6.53
N ARG A 38 14.60 9.66 5.90
CA ARG A 38 13.70 8.59 5.43
C ARG A 38 13.11 7.86 6.62
N THR A 39 11.82 7.54 6.51
CA THR A 39 11.16 6.65 7.45
C THR A 39 11.51 5.20 7.12
N ASP A 40 11.25 4.30 8.07
CA ASP A 40 11.42 2.88 7.83
C ASP A 40 10.38 2.39 6.80
N ASP A 41 10.82 1.60 5.84
CA ASP A 41 9.93 0.95 4.90
C ASP A 41 9.41 -0.35 5.54
N ILE A 42 8.26 -0.25 6.19
CA ILE A 42 7.64 -1.35 6.93
C ILE A 42 7.34 -2.52 6.01
N LEU A 43 6.81 -2.25 4.83
CA LEU A 43 6.43 -3.30 3.89
C LEU A 43 7.65 -4.06 3.37
N LYS A 44 8.73 -3.34 3.10
CA LYS A 44 10.00 -3.94 2.70
C LYS A 44 10.55 -4.85 3.80
N TYR A 45 10.53 -4.37 5.05
CA TYR A 45 10.95 -5.15 6.22
C TYR A 45 10.13 -6.45 6.34
N LEU A 46 8.81 -6.36 6.23
CA LEU A 46 7.93 -7.52 6.30
C LEU A 46 8.22 -8.53 5.19
N GLY A 47 8.50 -8.05 3.99
CA GLY A 47 8.85 -8.90 2.86
C GLY A 47 10.19 -9.61 3.03
N GLU A 48 11.19 -8.91 3.57
CA GLU A 48 12.51 -9.48 3.84
C GLU A 48 12.46 -10.55 4.94
N HIS A 49 11.52 -10.45 5.87
CA HIS A 49 11.38 -11.37 7.00
C HIS A 49 10.16 -12.30 6.86
N LYS A 50 9.60 -12.38 5.67
CA LYS A 50 8.43 -13.22 5.42
C LYS A 50 8.77 -14.71 5.62
N ARG A 51 7.93 -15.39 6.40
CA ARG A 51 8.07 -16.82 6.65
C ARG A 51 7.34 -17.62 5.57
N GLU A 52 7.77 -18.86 5.39
CA GLU A 52 7.04 -19.79 4.53
C GLU A 52 5.58 -19.93 5.01
N GLY A 53 4.65 -19.88 4.07
CA GLY A 53 3.22 -19.94 4.36
C GLY A 53 2.58 -18.63 4.79
N GLN A 54 3.38 -17.58 4.99
CA GLN A 54 2.88 -16.26 5.36
C GLN A 54 2.46 -15.49 4.11
N PHE A 55 1.25 -14.90 4.14
CA PHE A 55 0.72 -14.11 3.03
C PHE A 55 0.87 -12.62 3.34
N LEU A 56 1.49 -11.88 2.44
CA LEU A 56 1.74 -10.44 2.59
C LEU A 56 1.09 -9.66 1.46
N CYS A 57 0.15 -8.78 1.82
CA CYS A 57 -0.56 -7.89 0.90
C CYS A 57 -0.22 -6.43 1.20
N GLY A 58 0.17 -5.70 0.17
CA GLY A 58 0.43 -4.27 0.27
C GLY A 58 -0.53 -3.45 -0.58
N PHE A 59 -0.54 -2.15 -0.37
CA PHE A 59 -1.33 -1.19 -1.15
C PHE A 59 -0.41 -0.17 -1.81
N SER A 60 -0.79 0.30 -2.97
CA SER A 60 -0.11 1.40 -3.64
C SER A 60 -1.10 2.39 -4.24
N MET A 61 -0.67 3.63 -4.34
CA MET A 61 -1.42 4.69 -5.03
C MET A 61 -0.57 5.11 -6.23
N GLU A 62 -1.13 4.97 -7.42
CA GLU A 62 -0.40 5.22 -8.66
C GLU A 62 -1.18 6.16 -9.56
N THR A 63 -0.47 7.05 -10.23
CA THR A 63 -1.06 7.97 -11.22
C THR A 63 -0.63 7.62 -12.63
N GLU A 64 0.63 7.23 -12.82
CA GLU A 64 1.19 6.86 -14.12
C GLU A 64 1.87 5.51 -14.03
N ASN A 65 1.85 4.77 -15.14
CA ASN A 65 2.49 3.45 -15.22
C ASN A 65 2.10 2.56 -14.05
N MET A 66 0.81 2.58 -13.70
CA MET A 66 0.30 1.90 -12.50
C MET A 66 0.66 0.43 -12.45
N LEU A 67 0.43 -0.30 -13.52
CA LEU A 67 0.69 -1.75 -13.56
C LEU A 67 2.18 -2.06 -13.43
N GLU A 68 3.01 -1.33 -14.15
CA GLU A 68 4.46 -1.53 -14.11
C GLU A 68 5.04 -1.19 -12.73
N ASN A 69 4.66 -0.04 -12.17
CA ASN A 69 5.14 0.40 -10.86
C ASN A 69 4.69 -0.55 -9.75
N SER A 70 3.43 -0.98 -9.80
CA SER A 70 2.88 -1.89 -8.80
C SER A 70 3.50 -3.27 -8.89
N ARG A 71 3.73 -3.78 -10.10
CA ARG A 71 4.40 -5.07 -10.30
C ARG A 71 5.84 -5.03 -9.80
N ARG A 72 6.54 -3.92 -10.02
CA ARG A 72 7.90 -3.74 -9.51
C ARG A 72 7.92 -3.77 -7.98
N LYS A 73 6.96 -3.11 -7.34
CA LYS A 73 6.83 -3.13 -5.87
C LYS A 73 6.52 -4.53 -5.35
N LEU A 74 5.65 -5.25 -6.04
CA LEU A 74 5.31 -6.63 -5.69
C LEU A 74 6.56 -7.51 -5.63
N GLU A 75 7.38 -7.44 -6.65
CA GLU A 75 8.61 -8.23 -6.74
C GLU A 75 9.69 -7.75 -5.78
N LYS A 76 9.96 -6.45 -5.78
CA LYS A 76 11.04 -5.85 -4.99
C LYS A 76 10.81 -6.02 -3.48
N LYS A 77 9.57 -5.92 -3.03
CA LYS A 77 9.22 -6.03 -1.61
C LYS A 77 8.77 -7.43 -1.20
N ASN A 78 8.87 -8.38 -2.11
CA ASN A 78 8.52 -9.79 -1.85
C ASN A 78 7.08 -9.95 -1.35
N LEU A 79 6.14 -9.29 -2.03
CA LEU A 79 4.71 -9.36 -1.69
C LEU A 79 4.04 -10.52 -2.40
N ASP A 80 2.99 -11.06 -1.81
CA ASP A 80 2.13 -12.05 -2.46
C ASP A 80 1.02 -11.38 -3.26
N MET A 81 0.60 -10.17 -2.84
CA MET A 81 -0.43 -9.40 -3.50
C MET A 81 -0.17 -7.91 -3.31
N ILE A 82 -0.49 -7.11 -4.32
CA ILE A 82 -0.54 -5.65 -4.19
C ILE A 82 -1.85 -5.14 -4.74
N VAL A 83 -2.49 -4.24 -4.00
CA VAL A 83 -3.73 -3.59 -4.39
C VAL A 83 -3.39 -2.17 -4.83
N ALA A 84 -3.51 -1.91 -6.12
CA ALA A 84 -3.15 -0.62 -6.70
C ALA A 84 -4.38 0.25 -6.90
N ASN A 85 -4.39 1.43 -6.27
CA ASN A 85 -5.40 2.46 -6.48
C ASN A 85 -4.99 3.33 -7.66
N ASN A 86 -5.89 3.46 -8.64
CA ASN A 86 -5.68 4.34 -9.79
C ASN A 86 -6.28 5.72 -9.50
N LEU A 87 -5.42 6.70 -9.24
CA LEU A 87 -5.84 8.05 -8.90
C LEU A 87 -6.30 8.89 -10.10
N LYS A 88 -6.00 8.44 -11.32
CA LYS A 88 -6.42 9.13 -12.54
C LYS A 88 -7.80 8.76 -13.03
N THR A 89 -8.37 7.67 -12.53
CA THR A 89 -9.68 7.19 -12.96
C THR A 89 -10.78 8.05 -12.37
N ALA A 90 -11.73 8.48 -13.21
CA ALA A 90 -12.87 9.25 -12.76
C ALA A 90 -13.70 8.49 -11.72
N GLY A 91 -14.11 9.18 -10.65
CA GLY A 91 -14.88 8.59 -9.56
C GLY A 91 -14.04 7.94 -8.47
N ALA A 92 -12.72 7.88 -8.65
CA ALA A 92 -11.80 7.39 -7.64
C ALA A 92 -11.06 8.55 -6.96
N GLY A 93 -10.63 8.35 -5.73
CA GLY A 93 -9.81 9.32 -5.01
C GLY A 93 -10.11 9.42 -3.54
N PHE A 94 -9.46 10.38 -2.90
CA PHE A 94 -9.64 10.65 -1.48
C PHE A 94 -11.00 11.25 -1.17
N GLY A 95 -11.58 10.86 -0.06
CA GLY A 95 -12.85 11.42 0.41
C GLY A 95 -14.08 10.90 -0.29
N THR A 96 -13.95 9.94 -1.19
CA THR A 96 -15.08 9.27 -1.82
C THR A 96 -15.26 7.87 -1.23
N ASP A 97 -16.49 7.35 -1.30
CA ASP A 97 -16.80 5.98 -0.86
C ASP A 97 -16.47 4.94 -1.92
N THR A 98 -16.03 5.37 -3.11
CA THR A 98 -15.72 4.48 -4.22
C THR A 98 -14.25 4.50 -4.57
N ASN A 99 -13.77 3.36 -5.06
CA ASN A 99 -12.40 3.19 -5.55
C ASN A 99 -12.39 2.41 -6.85
N VAL A 100 -11.39 2.73 -7.68
CA VAL A 100 -11.02 1.87 -8.80
C VAL A 100 -9.67 1.26 -8.47
N VAL A 101 -9.65 -0.04 -8.29
CA VAL A 101 -8.43 -0.75 -7.91
C VAL A 101 -8.10 -1.87 -8.89
N THR A 102 -6.83 -2.19 -8.96
CA THR A 102 -6.33 -3.37 -9.65
C THR A 102 -5.60 -4.23 -8.63
N ILE A 103 -5.94 -5.50 -8.58
CA ILE A 103 -5.29 -6.49 -7.71
C ILE A 103 -4.25 -7.24 -8.54
N LEU A 104 -2.99 -7.17 -8.12
CA LEU A 104 -1.90 -7.88 -8.78
C LEU A 104 -1.34 -8.95 -7.85
N THR A 105 -1.12 -10.13 -8.43
CA THR A 105 -0.37 -11.21 -7.81
C THR A 105 0.74 -11.62 -8.76
N GLU A 106 1.58 -12.56 -8.38
CA GLU A 106 2.70 -13.00 -9.21
C GLU A 106 2.28 -13.38 -10.64
N ASP A 107 1.14 -14.03 -10.77
CA ASP A 107 0.67 -14.61 -12.03
C ASP A 107 -0.61 -13.98 -12.58
N GLU A 108 -1.27 -13.10 -11.87
CA GLU A 108 -2.56 -12.52 -12.28
C GLU A 108 -2.64 -11.02 -12.08
N THR A 109 -3.47 -10.38 -12.90
CA THR A 109 -3.85 -8.99 -12.79
C THR A 109 -5.36 -8.91 -12.93
N GLU A 110 -6.05 -8.39 -11.92
CA GLU A 110 -7.50 -8.25 -11.94
C GLU A 110 -7.90 -6.80 -11.72
N GLU A 111 -8.51 -6.20 -12.74
CA GLU A 111 -9.09 -4.86 -12.60
C GLU A 111 -10.51 -4.99 -12.06
N LEU A 112 -10.79 -4.28 -10.98
CA LEU A 112 -12.14 -4.23 -10.42
C LEU A 112 -12.90 -3.04 -11.00
N PRO A 113 -14.20 -3.18 -11.25
CA PRO A 113 -15.03 -2.03 -11.64
C PRO A 113 -15.14 -1.04 -10.48
N VAL A 114 -15.65 0.16 -10.74
CA VAL A 114 -15.91 1.13 -9.68
C VAL A 114 -16.88 0.53 -8.68
N MET A 115 -16.49 0.53 -7.41
CA MET A 115 -17.31 -0.02 -6.34
C MET A 115 -16.99 0.67 -5.02
N SER A 116 -17.79 0.44 -3.99
CA SER A 116 -17.54 1.01 -2.68
C SER A 116 -16.24 0.43 -2.08
N LYS A 117 -15.65 1.16 -1.13
CA LYS A 117 -14.46 0.69 -0.41
C LYS A 117 -14.75 -0.61 0.34
N GLU A 118 -15.95 -0.75 0.86
CA GLU A 118 -16.39 -1.97 1.54
C GLU A 118 -16.43 -3.17 0.59
N GLU A 119 -16.98 -2.99 -0.60
CA GLU A 119 -16.99 -4.03 -1.63
C GLU A 119 -15.57 -4.40 -2.09
N VAL A 120 -14.71 -3.40 -2.25
CA VAL A 120 -13.29 -3.62 -2.59
C VAL A 120 -12.62 -4.46 -1.51
N ALA A 121 -12.82 -4.12 -0.24
CA ALA A 121 -12.26 -4.86 0.88
C ALA A 121 -12.70 -6.33 0.86
N GLN A 122 -13.98 -6.58 0.59
CA GLN A 122 -14.51 -7.94 0.49
C GLN A 122 -13.85 -8.72 -0.65
N LYS A 123 -13.67 -8.08 -1.81
CA LYS A 123 -13.01 -8.70 -2.96
C LYS A 123 -11.55 -9.06 -2.64
N ILE A 124 -10.84 -8.19 -1.93
CA ILE A 124 -9.46 -8.44 -1.52
C ILE A 124 -9.40 -9.67 -0.60
N LEU A 125 -10.27 -9.73 0.39
CA LEU A 125 -10.32 -10.86 1.33
C LEU A 125 -10.67 -12.16 0.61
N ASP A 126 -11.60 -12.13 -0.33
CA ASP A 126 -11.97 -13.29 -1.14
C ASP A 126 -10.79 -13.80 -1.96
N GLN A 127 -10.01 -12.91 -2.57
CA GLN A 127 -8.82 -13.25 -3.34
C GLN A 127 -7.73 -13.86 -2.45
N ILE A 128 -7.50 -13.28 -1.28
CA ILE A 128 -6.51 -13.80 -0.33
C ILE A 128 -6.89 -15.21 0.10
N LEU A 129 -8.16 -15.41 0.48
CA LEU A 129 -8.65 -16.72 0.90
C LEU A 129 -8.50 -17.77 -0.19
N SER A 130 -8.87 -17.42 -1.42
CA SER A 130 -8.73 -18.30 -2.58
C SER A 130 -7.28 -18.74 -2.78
N ARG A 131 -6.33 -17.82 -2.66
CA ARG A 131 -4.92 -18.10 -2.84
C ARG A 131 -4.32 -18.95 -1.74
N ILE A 132 -4.71 -18.72 -0.51
CA ILE A 132 -4.28 -19.54 0.63
C ILE A 132 -4.78 -20.97 0.49
N GLN A 133 -6.03 -21.16 0.05
CA GLN A 133 -6.61 -22.47 -0.16
C GLN A 133 -5.92 -23.25 -1.29
N GLN A 134 -5.46 -22.56 -2.35
CA GLN A 134 -4.71 -23.16 -3.44
C GLN A 134 -3.32 -23.64 -3.01
N ASN A 135 -2.70 -22.93 -2.06
CA ASN A 135 -1.33 -23.22 -1.61
C ASN A 135 -1.29 -24.09 -0.35
N GLY A 136 -2.45 -24.31 0.24
CA GLY A 136 -2.59 -25.16 1.42
C GLY A 136 -3.07 -26.56 1.05
#